data_347b82e7d02df42d424f402b09cef35f
#
_entry.id   347b82e7d02df42d424f402b09cef35f
#
_cell.length_a   1.000
_cell.length_b   1.000
_cell.length_c   1.000
_cell.angle_alpha   90.00
_cell.angle_beta   90.00
_cell.angle_gamma   90.00
#
_symmetry.space_group_name_H-M   'P 1'
#
loop_
_entity.id
_entity.type
_entity.pdbx_description
1 polymer ?
#
loop_
_entity_poly.entity_id
_entity_poly.type
_entity_poly.pdbx_seq_one_letter_code
_entity_poly.pdbx_strand_id
1 'polypeptide(L)'
;MEWTDIFSGPAFEPVKSRELHLGKDCDLSRPLVVRDTDKLTVEVAGGAALRLVVLHTKPCQAEIRIKLLEGADAELVQLFSAEAFVDFQVEQAAGSKFRMTACQFTSANVRYRFDLNGREASNELDVLFLALEQDHCVVDLRTNHLVPDCTSRSLIKGVASGTGRGEFCGLVYVAPDAQHTDAQQQCRNILLSRTSRIDARPQLEIYADDVRRWGRWRMKRSSICVSAV
;
A
#
# COMPACT_ATOMS: atom_id res chain seq x y z
N MET A 1 -19.92 17.14 -7.61
CA MET A 1 -18.48 17.03 -7.90
C MET A 1 -18.16 15.55 -7.75
N GLU A 2 -18.03 14.85 -8.87
CA GLU A 2 -17.64 13.45 -8.82
C GLU A 2 -16.17 13.39 -8.44
N TRP A 3 -15.77 12.40 -7.62
CA TRP A 3 -14.37 12.22 -7.18
C TRP A 3 -13.39 12.06 -8.36
N THR A 4 -13.93 11.70 -9.53
CA THR A 4 -13.21 11.59 -10.80
C THR A 4 -12.70 12.92 -11.34
N ASP A 5 -13.32 14.05 -10.94
CA ASP A 5 -12.96 15.40 -11.45
C ASP A 5 -11.69 15.94 -10.78
N ILE A 6 -11.35 15.41 -9.59
CA ILE A 6 -10.17 15.83 -8.83
C ILE A 6 -8.87 15.36 -9.53
N PHE A 7 -8.95 14.28 -10.31
CA PHE A 7 -7.82 13.67 -11.01
C PHE A 7 -7.90 13.84 -12.53
N SER A 8 -8.47 14.94 -13.01
CA SER A 8 -8.54 15.29 -14.44
C SER A 8 -7.18 15.76 -14.99
N GLY A 9 -6.13 14.99 -14.74
CA GLY A 9 -4.91 15.05 -15.54
C GLY A 9 -5.12 14.36 -16.89
N PRO A 10 -4.14 14.36 -17.83
CA PRO A 10 -4.23 13.59 -19.06
C PRO A 10 -4.44 12.12 -18.67
N ALA A 11 -5.72 11.69 -18.64
CA ALA A 11 -6.11 10.33 -18.36
C ALA A 11 -5.65 9.50 -19.56
N PHE A 12 -4.70 8.64 -19.35
CA PHE A 12 -4.44 7.61 -20.33
C PHE A 12 -5.68 6.73 -20.45
N GLU A 13 -6.10 6.43 -21.66
CA GLU A 13 -7.18 5.49 -21.90
C GLU A 13 -6.92 4.15 -21.22
N PRO A 14 -7.96 3.44 -20.76
CA PRO A 14 -7.79 2.14 -20.11
C PRO A 14 -7.08 1.19 -21.08
N VAL A 15 -5.85 0.84 -20.73
CA VAL A 15 -5.02 -0.11 -21.49
C VAL A 15 -4.85 -1.34 -20.64
N LYS A 16 -5.20 -2.51 -21.18
CA LYS A 16 -5.12 -3.80 -20.46
C LYS A 16 -3.72 -4.09 -19.89
N SER A 17 -2.69 -3.65 -20.58
CA SER A 17 -1.29 -3.81 -20.12
C SER A 17 -0.50 -2.56 -20.46
N ARG A 18 0.28 -2.06 -19.48
CA ARG A 18 1.14 -0.88 -19.65
C ARG A 18 2.50 -1.10 -19.05
N GLU A 19 3.52 -0.72 -19.80
CA GLU A 19 4.90 -0.68 -19.35
C GLU A 19 5.41 0.77 -19.41
N LEU A 20 6.02 1.25 -18.33
CA LEU A 20 6.50 2.62 -18.18
C LEU A 20 7.97 2.59 -17.73
N HIS A 21 8.84 3.23 -18.50
CA HIS A 21 10.23 3.48 -18.11
C HIS A 21 10.41 4.99 -17.90
N LEU A 22 10.73 5.38 -16.67
CA LEU A 22 10.83 6.78 -16.29
C LEU A 22 12.28 7.17 -16.09
N GLY A 23 12.77 8.07 -16.95
CA GLY A 23 14.09 8.69 -16.84
C GLY A 23 14.11 9.92 -15.92
N LYS A 24 15.30 10.52 -15.75
CA LYS A 24 15.51 11.69 -14.87
C LYS A 24 14.78 12.96 -15.35
N ASP A 25 14.43 13.05 -16.61
CA ASP A 25 13.83 14.24 -17.23
C ASP A 25 12.28 14.22 -17.22
N CYS A 26 11.67 13.34 -16.43
CA CYS A 26 10.21 13.28 -16.31
C CYS A 26 9.69 14.53 -15.59
N ASP A 27 8.74 15.23 -16.24
CA ASP A 27 8.02 16.35 -15.62
C ASP A 27 7.10 15.83 -14.51
N LEU A 28 7.40 16.17 -13.27
CA LEU A 28 6.64 15.77 -12.08
C LEU A 28 5.66 16.84 -11.61
N SER A 29 5.46 17.89 -12.37
CA SER A 29 4.49 18.95 -12.05
C SER A 29 3.07 18.38 -11.88
N ARG A 30 2.77 17.25 -12.56
CA ARG A 30 1.51 16.52 -12.46
C ARG A 30 1.75 15.02 -12.28
N PRO A 31 0.93 14.34 -11.44
CA PRO A 31 1.03 12.89 -11.31
C PRO A 31 0.59 12.20 -12.62
N LEU A 32 1.21 11.08 -12.93
CA LEU A 32 0.71 10.16 -13.93
C LEU A 32 -0.55 9.49 -13.39
N VAL A 33 -1.61 9.41 -14.18
CA VAL A 33 -2.85 8.75 -13.77
C VAL A 33 -3.06 7.51 -14.64
N VAL A 34 -3.14 6.34 -14.02
CA VAL A 34 -3.46 5.06 -14.67
C VAL A 34 -4.80 4.58 -14.13
N ARG A 35 -5.70 4.23 -15.04
CA ARG A 35 -7.07 3.82 -14.69
C ARG A 35 -7.38 2.45 -15.27
N ASP A 36 -7.95 1.57 -14.44
CA ASP A 36 -8.54 0.28 -14.82
C ASP A 36 -7.60 -0.58 -15.69
N THR A 37 -6.35 -0.75 -15.24
CA THR A 37 -5.36 -1.58 -15.91
C THR A 37 -5.31 -2.98 -15.30
N ASP A 38 -5.17 -4.01 -16.14
CA ASP A 38 -4.98 -5.39 -15.69
C ASP A 38 -3.50 -5.67 -15.37
N LYS A 39 -2.58 -4.98 -16.04
CA LYS A 39 -1.15 -5.12 -15.80
C LYS A 39 -0.43 -3.78 -15.93
N LEU A 40 0.35 -3.42 -14.91
CA LEU A 40 1.20 -2.23 -14.90
C LEU A 40 2.61 -2.61 -14.46
N THR A 41 3.59 -2.33 -15.30
CA THR A 41 5.01 -2.46 -14.94
C THR A 41 5.66 -1.08 -15.05
N VAL A 42 6.32 -0.65 -13.97
CA VAL A 42 6.99 0.65 -13.92
C VAL A 42 8.43 0.46 -13.47
N GLU A 43 9.38 0.97 -14.24
CA GLU A 43 10.78 1.08 -13.81
C GLU A 43 11.14 2.56 -13.69
N VAL A 44 11.64 2.96 -12.51
CA VAL A 44 12.09 4.31 -12.23
C VAL A 44 13.60 4.33 -12.22
N ALA A 45 14.19 5.10 -13.14
CA ALA A 45 15.64 5.20 -13.30
C ALA A 45 16.31 5.77 -12.05
N GLY A 46 17.60 5.49 -11.90
CA GLY A 46 18.40 5.95 -10.76
C GLY A 46 18.38 7.46 -10.59
N GLY A 47 18.03 7.93 -9.39
CA GLY A 47 17.87 9.34 -9.06
C GLY A 47 16.71 10.05 -9.74
N ALA A 48 15.82 9.32 -10.43
CA ALA A 48 14.57 9.86 -10.96
C ALA A 48 13.48 9.84 -9.89
N ALA A 49 12.42 10.63 -10.13
CA ALA A 49 11.26 10.64 -9.27
C ALA A 49 9.98 10.26 -10.06
N LEU A 50 8.99 9.68 -9.36
CA LEU A 50 7.69 9.30 -9.90
C LEU A 50 6.58 9.81 -8.98
N ARG A 51 5.53 10.37 -9.56
CA ARG A 51 4.23 10.54 -8.92
C ARG A 51 3.18 9.81 -9.73
N LEU A 52 2.51 8.84 -9.11
CA LEU A 52 1.58 7.96 -9.80
C LEU A 52 0.25 7.88 -9.04
N VAL A 53 -0.85 7.97 -9.76
CA VAL A 53 -2.19 7.68 -9.25
C VAL A 53 -2.74 6.48 -10.01
N VAL A 54 -3.14 5.44 -9.29
CA VAL A 54 -3.79 4.25 -9.86
C VAL A 54 -5.23 4.20 -9.39
N LEU A 55 -6.16 4.15 -10.32
CA LEU A 55 -7.60 4.14 -10.06
C LEU A 55 -8.20 2.82 -10.54
N HIS A 56 -8.91 2.14 -9.63
CA HIS A 56 -9.72 0.97 -9.92
C HIS A 56 -11.19 1.39 -9.83
N THR A 57 -11.78 1.77 -10.99
CA THR A 57 -13.15 2.29 -11.08
C THR A 57 -14.13 1.27 -11.66
N LYS A 58 -13.62 0.14 -12.14
CA LYS A 58 -14.38 -1.01 -12.64
C LYS A 58 -13.89 -2.28 -11.96
N PRO A 59 -14.74 -3.31 -11.84
CA PRO A 59 -14.30 -4.61 -11.35
C PRO A 59 -13.11 -5.13 -12.15
N CYS A 60 -12.03 -5.50 -11.46
CA CYS A 60 -10.79 -5.90 -12.12
C CYS A 60 -9.98 -6.91 -11.32
N GLN A 61 -9.11 -7.59 -12.05
CA GLN A 61 -7.98 -8.33 -11.48
C GLN A 61 -6.70 -7.72 -12.08
N ALA A 62 -5.83 -7.18 -11.23
CA ALA A 62 -4.68 -6.43 -11.70
C ALA A 62 -3.37 -6.93 -11.08
N GLU A 63 -2.30 -6.84 -11.85
CA GLU A 63 -0.93 -7.05 -11.42
C GLU A 63 -0.14 -5.76 -11.61
N ILE A 64 0.46 -5.25 -10.51
CA ILE A 64 1.25 -4.02 -10.54
C ILE A 64 2.65 -4.32 -10.03
N ARG A 65 3.65 -4.00 -10.84
CA ARG A 65 5.06 -4.16 -10.49
C ARG A 65 5.80 -2.85 -10.65
N ILE A 66 6.48 -2.43 -9.59
CA ILE A 66 7.30 -1.23 -9.58
C ILE A 66 8.73 -1.60 -9.21
N LYS A 67 9.68 -1.15 -10.00
CA LYS A 67 11.09 -1.31 -9.72
C LYS A 67 11.74 0.06 -9.59
N LEU A 68 12.32 0.32 -8.42
CA LEU A 68 13.05 1.55 -8.13
C LEU A 68 14.55 1.26 -8.19
N LEU A 69 15.23 1.93 -9.11
CA LEU A 69 16.69 1.87 -9.20
C LEU A 69 17.34 2.77 -8.13
N GLU A 70 18.64 2.73 -8.03
CA GLU A 70 19.42 3.42 -6.99
C GLU A 70 19.07 4.92 -6.87
N GLY A 71 18.69 5.34 -5.65
CA GLY A 71 18.32 6.72 -5.34
C GLY A 71 17.02 7.20 -5.98
N ALA A 72 16.21 6.31 -6.60
CA ALA A 72 14.90 6.69 -7.14
C ALA A 72 13.90 7.03 -6.02
N ASP A 73 13.00 7.99 -6.27
CA ASP A 73 11.95 8.41 -5.34
C ASP A 73 10.56 8.22 -6.00
N ALA A 74 9.67 7.46 -5.38
CA ALA A 74 8.33 7.25 -5.90
C ALA A 74 7.26 7.51 -4.86
N GLU A 75 6.25 8.26 -5.27
CA GLU A 75 5.03 8.52 -4.50
C GLU A 75 3.82 8.00 -5.27
N LEU A 76 3.00 7.18 -4.64
CA LEU A 76 1.86 6.53 -5.26
C LEU A 76 0.58 6.70 -4.44
N VAL A 77 -0.52 7.00 -5.14
CA VAL A 77 -1.87 6.94 -4.57
C VAL A 77 -2.66 5.87 -5.32
N GLN A 78 -3.28 4.93 -4.59
CA GLN A 78 -4.12 3.88 -5.15
C GLN A 78 -5.52 3.95 -4.57
N LEU A 79 -6.53 4.06 -5.46
CA LEU A 79 -7.92 4.20 -5.04
C LEU A 79 -8.78 3.09 -5.65
N PHE A 80 -9.63 2.49 -4.81
CA PHE A 80 -10.55 1.42 -5.18
C PHE A 80 -11.99 1.90 -4.98
N SER A 81 -12.69 2.17 -6.07
CA SER A 81 -14.12 2.49 -6.10
C SER A 81 -14.98 1.39 -6.72
N ALA A 82 -14.36 0.28 -7.14
CA ALA A 82 -15.00 -0.93 -7.60
C ALA A 82 -14.29 -2.15 -7.01
N GLU A 83 -14.95 -3.30 -7.06
CA GLU A 83 -14.38 -4.57 -6.59
C GLU A 83 -13.08 -4.88 -7.33
N ALA A 84 -12.03 -5.24 -6.59
CA ALA A 84 -10.73 -5.49 -7.18
C ALA A 84 -9.95 -6.59 -6.46
N PHE A 85 -9.21 -7.37 -7.26
CA PHE A 85 -8.14 -8.26 -6.79
C PHE A 85 -6.83 -7.74 -7.35
N VAL A 86 -5.91 -7.29 -6.48
CA VAL A 86 -4.66 -6.69 -6.93
C VAL A 86 -3.46 -7.36 -6.28
N ASP A 87 -2.50 -7.77 -7.12
CA ASP A 87 -1.17 -8.18 -6.71
C ASP A 87 -0.21 -7.03 -6.99
N PHE A 88 0.35 -6.43 -5.92
CA PHE A 88 1.17 -5.23 -5.99
C PHE A 88 2.55 -5.51 -5.43
N GLN A 89 3.59 -5.36 -6.26
CA GLN A 89 4.96 -5.60 -5.87
C GLN A 89 5.85 -4.40 -6.12
N VAL A 90 6.75 -4.11 -5.17
CA VAL A 90 7.80 -3.09 -5.30
C VAL A 90 9.14 -3.70 -4.97
N GLU A 91 10.12 -3.50 -5.85
CA GLU A 91 11.51 -3.81 -5.62
C GLU A 91 12.32 -2.51 -5.47
N GLN A 92 13.07 -2.39 -4.38
CA GLN A 92 13.79 -1.18 -4.02
C GLN A 92 15.31 -1.41 -4.00
N ALA A 93 16.03 -0.70 -4.87
CA ALA A 93 17.50 -0.64 -4.85
C ALA A 93 18.01 0.34 -3.79
N ALA A 94 19.34 0.47 -3.67
CA ALA A 94 19.98 1.28 -2.63
C ALA A 94 19.53 2.74 -2.67
N GLY A 95 19.29 3.31 -1.48
CA GLY A 95 18.91 4.71 -1.30
C GLY A 95 17.55 5.11 -1.90
N SER A 96 16.79 4.15 -2.45
CA SER A 96 15.50 4.43 -3.05
C SER A 96 14.42 4.69 -1.98
N LYS A 97 13.44 5.52 -2.32
CA LYS A 97 12.32 5.89 -1.44
C LYS A 97 11.00 5.56 -2.11
N PHE A 98 10.14 4.86 -1.40
CA PHE A 98 8.79 4.55 -1.84
C PHE A 98 7.77 4.98 -0.79
N ARG A 99 6.81 5.81 -1.19
CA ARG A 99 5.68 6.23 -0.35
C ARG A 99 4.38 5.91 -1.06
N MET A 100 3.47 5.28 -0.36
CA MET A 100 2.18 4.90 -0.93
C MET A 100 1.02 5.17 0.02
N THR A 101 -0.06 5.72 -0.52
CA THR A 101 -1.36 5.81 0.15
C THR A 101 -2.39 5.02 -0.65
N ALA A 102 -3.07 4.08 -0.01
CA ALA A 102 -4.14 3.29 -0.63
C ALA A 102 -5.46 3.49 0.11
N CYS A 103 -6.56 3.66 -0.65
CA CYS A 103 -7.90 3.78 -0.09
C CYS A 103 -8.86 2.80 -0.77
N GLN A 104 -9.43 1.87 0.01
CA GLN A 104 -10.47 0.94 -0.43
C GLN A 104 -11.82 1.46 0.04
N PHE A 105 -12.63 1.93 -0.90
CA PHE A 105 -13.99 2.46 -0.64
C PHE A 105 -15.09 1.42 -0.85
N THR A 106 -14.73 0.21 -1.26
CA THR A 106 -15.59 -0.94 -1.48
C THR A 106 -14.79 -2.22 -1.34
N SER A 107 -15.39 -3.37 -1.58
CA SER A 107 -14.74 -4.67 -1.52
C SER A 107 -13.48 -4.71 -2.39
N ALA A 108 -12.35 -4.99 -1.78
CA ALA A 108 -11.10 -5.20 -2.49
C ALA A 108 -10.20 -6.18 -1.72
N ASN A 109 -9.48 -7.00 -2.47
CA ASN A 109 -8.47 -7.90 -1.94
C ASN A 109 -7.13 -7.53 -2.55
N VAL A 110 -6.24 -6.99 -1.72
CA VAL A 110 -4.96 -6.48 -2.20
C VAL A 110 -3.82 -7.15 -1.46
N ARG A 111 -2.90 -7.69 -2.23
CA ARG A 111 -1.64 -8.24 -1.75
C ARG A 111 -0.51 -7.27 -2.07
N TYR A 112 0.08 -6.67 -1.04
CA TYR A 112 1.25 -5.81 -1.13
C TYR A 112 2.51 -6.58 -0.78
N ARG A 113 3.52 -6.54 -1.65
CA ARG A 113 4.85 -7.06 -1.38
C ARG A 113 5.88 -5.97 -1.62
N PHE A 114 6.70 -5.70 -0.61
CA PHE A 114 7.80 -4.74 -0.69
C PHE A 114 9.11 -5.46 -0.38
N ASP A 115 10.03 -5.45 -1.33
CA ASP A 115 11.35 -6.06 -1.22
C ASP A 115 12.41 -4.95 -1.18
N LEU A 116 13.01 -4.71 0.00
CA LEU A 116 14.09 -3.75 0.18
C LEU A 116 15.42 -4.47 -0.07
N ASN A 117 15.88 -4.41 -1.33
CA ASN A 117 17.05 -5.14 -1.84
C ASN A 117 18.35 -4.34 -1.77
N GLY A 118 18.26 -3.03 -1.55
CA GLY A 118 19.42 -2.13 -1.45
C GLY A 118 19.51 -1.42 -0.12
N ARG A 119 20.73 -1.16 0.36
CA ARG A 119 20.97 -0.46 1.63
C ARG A 119 20.32 0.93 1.61
N GLU A 120 19.90 1.41 2.78
CA GLU A 120 19.25 2.71 2.95
C GLU A 120 17.95 2.88 2.16
N ALA A 121 17.34 1.78 1.69
CA ALA A 121 16.02 1.83 1.08
C ALA A 121 14.96 2.17 2.14
N SER A 122 14.01 3.02 1.76
CA SER A 122 12.92 3.48 2.64
C SER A 122 11.56 3.19 2.02
N ASN A 123 10.65 2.61 2.82
CA ASN A 123 9.29 2.25 2.40
C ASN A 123 8.26 2.80 3.40
N GLU A 124 7.25 3.53 2.90
CA GLU A 124 6.11 3.97 3.70
C GLU A 124 4.81 3.56 3.03
N LEU A 125 3.91 2.90 3.78
CA LEU A 125 2.59 2.50 3.32
C LEU A 125 1.51 2.95 4.29
N ASP A 126 0.59 3.78 3.82
CA ASP A 126 -0.64 4.12 4.52
C ASP A 126 -1.85 3.50 3.80
N VAL A 127 -2.65 2.69 4.50
CA VAL A 127 -3.87 2.10 3.95
C VAL A 127 -5.07 2.51 4.79
N LEU A 128 -6.12 2.97 4.11
CA LEU A 128 -7.47 3.11 4.67
C LEU A 128 -8.40 2.13 3.94
N PHE A 129 -9.15 1.31 4.67
CA PHE A 129 -10.24 0.54 4.09
C PHE A 129 -11.56 0.82 4.81
N LEU A 130 -12.64 0.91 4.02
CA LEU A 130 -14.00 1.09 4.48
C LEU A 130 -14.81 -0.16 4.10
N ALA A 131 -15.01 -1.06 5.06
CA ALA A 131 -15.83 -2.26 4.87
C ALA A 131 -17.26 -1.94 5.33
N LEU A 132 -18.04 -1.33 4.45
CA LEU A 132 -19.39 -0.88 4.74
C LEU A 132 -20.43 -1.90 4.24
N GLU A 133 -21.61 -1.90 4.86
CA GLU A 133 -22.74 -2.77 4.49
C GLU A 133 -22.36 -4.25 4.44
N GLN A 134 -22.05 -4.81 3.27
CA GLN A 134 -21.62 -6.18 3.03
C GLN A 134 -20.22 -6.26 2.43
N ASP A 135 -19.52 -5.15 2.37
CA ASP A 135 -18.17 -5.11 1.79
C ASP A 135 -17.20 -6.03 2.53
N HIS A 136 -16.27 -6.60 1.75
CA HIS A 136 -15.16 -7.39 2.25
C HIS A 136 -13.83 -6.80 1.76
N CYS A 137 -13.13 -6.12 2.67
CA CYS A 137 -11.83 -5.51 2.39
C CYS A 137 -10.71 -6.37 2.98
N VAL A 138 -9.77 -6.78 2.14
CA VAL A 138 -8.61 -7.58 2.55
C VAL A 138 -7.33 -6.84 2.19
N VAL A 139 -6.44 -6.71 3.16
CA VAL A 139 -5.08 -6.18 3.00
C VAL A 139 -4.10 -7.24 3.49
N ASP A 140 -3.35 -7.83 2.56
CA ASP A 140 -2.25 -8.75 2.83
C ASP A 140 -0.93 -8.02 2.53
N LEU A 141 -0.15 -7.72 3.56
CA LEU A 141 1.10 -6.95 3.47
C LEU A 141 2.29 -7.82 3.83
N ARG A 142 3.29 -7.85 2.96
CA ARG A 142 4.59 -8.42 3.25
C ARG A 142 5.69 -7.42 2.93
N THR A 143 6.50 -7.07 3.95
CA THR A 143 7.68 -6.21 3.81
C THR A 143 8.92 -7.00 4.15
N ASN A 144 9.83 -7.16 3.19
CA ASN A 144 11.07 -7.91 3.34
C ASN A 144 12.26 -6.95 3.40
N HIS A 145 12.93 -6.92 4.55
CA HIS A 145 14.23 -6.28 4.71
C HIS A 145 15.32 -7.32 4.44
N LEU A 146 15.98 -7.21 3.29
CA LEU A 146 16.94 -8.21 2.81
C LEU A 146 18.39 -7.78 3.02
N VAL A 147 18.63 -6.49 3.25
CA VAL A 147 19.95 -5.87 3.42
C VAL A 147 19.94 -4.86 4.58
N PRO A 148 21.12 -4.46 5.10
CA PRO A 148 21.21 -3.53 6.24
C PRO A 148 20.68 -2.12 5.96
N ASP A 149 20.46 -1.37 7.06
CA ASP A 149 20.17 0.06 7.11
C ASP A 149 18.86 0.48 6.43
N CYS A 150 17.93 -0.47 6.23
CA CYS A 150 16.64 -0.20 5.61
C CYS A 150 15.58 0.25 6.62
N THR A 151 14.65 1.08 6.15
CA THR A 151 13.53 1.55 6.97
C THR A 151 12.19 1.20 6.34
N SER A 152 11.21 0.76 7.16
CA SER A 152 9.84 0.61 6.70
C SER A 152 8.83 1.07 7.74
N ARG A 153 7.75 1.69 7.26
CA ARG A 153 6.65 2.14 8.08
C ARG A 153 5.32 1.81 7.42
N SER A 154 4.44 1.13 8.14
CA SER A 154 3.10 0.82 7.65
C SER A 154 2.04 1.23 8.67
N LEU A 155 1.02 1.95 8.20
CA LEU A 155 -0.13 2.33 8.98
C LEU A 155 -1.40 1.88 8.27
N ILE A 156 -2.08 0.90 8.84
CA ILE A 156 -3.35 0.38 8.32
C ILE A 156 -4.48 0.88 9.21
N LYS A 157 -5.47 1.53 8.60
CA LYS A 157 -6.70 1.98 9.28
C LYS A 157 -7.90 1.32 8.64
N GLY A 158 -8.71 0.65 9.45
CA GLY A 158 -9.95 0.01 9.02
C GLY A 158 -11.17 0.61 9.69
N VAL A 159 -12.23 0.81 8.92
CA VAL A 159 -13.56 1.15 9.42
C VAL A 159 -14.54 0.13 8.89
N ALA A 160 -15.34 -0.48 9.77
CA ALA A 160 -16.37 -1.44 9.35
C ALA A 160 -17.71 -1.08 9.95
N SER A 161 -18.77 -1.22 9.13
CA SER A 161 -20.17 -0.97 9.49
C SER A 161 -21.10 -1.99 8.84
N GLY A 162 -22.37 -2.03 9.25
CA GLY A 162 -23.31 -3.02 8.73
C GLY A 162 -22.85 -4.45 9.07
N THR A 163 -22.75 -5.29 8.09
CA THR A 163 -22.17 -6.64 8.15
C THR A 163 -20.77 -6.71 7.50
N GLY A 164 -20.19 -5.55 7.22
CA GLY A 164 -18.90 -5.39 6.57
C GLY A 164 -17.76 -6.11 7.30
N ARG A 165 -16.82 -6.65 6.53
CA ARG A 165 -15.68 -7.42 7.04
C ARG A 165 -14.38 -6.82 6.53
N GLY A 166 -13.44 -6.58 7.46
CA GLY A 166 -12.08 -6.20 7.16
C GLY A 166 -11.10 -7.29 7.59
N GLU A 167 -10.09 -7.55 6.77
CA GLU A 167 -9.00 -8.45 7.13
C GLU A 167 -7.66 -7.75 6.86
N PHE A 168 -6.78 -7.78 7.85
CA PHE A 168 -5.41 -7.36 7.70
C PHE A 168 -4.47 -8.49 8.10
N CYS A 169 -3.65 -8.94 7.17
CA CYS A 169 -2.55 -9.85 7.40
C CYS A 169 -1.26 -9.07 7.13
N GLY A 170 -0.38 -8.93 8.10
CA GLY A 170 0.86 -8.17 7.93
C GLY A 170 2.07 -8.98 8.36
N LEU A 171 3.05 -9.15 7.47
CA LEU A 171 4.32 -9.77 7.79
C LEU A 171 5.46 -8.79 7.51
N VAL A 172 6.26 -8.53 8.54
CA VAL A 172 7.58 -7.90 8.38
C VAL A 172 8.64 -8.99 8.56
N TYR A 173 9.42 -9.21 7.52
CA TYR A 173 10.54 -10.13 7.52
C TYR A 173 11.86 -9.37 7.52
N VAL A 174 12.77 -9.73 8.42
CA VAL A 174 14.12 -9.14 8.50
C VAL A 174 15.14 -10.28 8.38
N ALA A 175 15.90 -10.27 7.28
CA ALA A 175 16.92 -11.28 6.98
C ALA A 175 18.08 -11.22 8.00
N PRO A 176 18.85 -12.31 8.19
CA PRO A 176 19.97 -12.35 9.15
C PRO A 176 20.99 -11.23 8.96
N ASP A 177 21.28 -10.87 7.69
CA ASP A 177 22.26 -9.84 7.35
C ASP A 177 21.67 -8.41 7.34
N ALA A 178 20.35 -8.25 7.52
CA ALA A 178 19.66 -6.96 7.50
C ALA A 178 19.77 -6.21 8.83
N GLN A 179 21.01 -5.97 9.27
CA GLN A 179 21.30 -5.25 10.50
C GLN A 179 20.89 -3.77 10.43
N HIS A 180 20.67 -3.13 11.58
CA HIS A 180 20.24 -1.73 11.70
C HIS A 180 18.90 -1.39 11.01
N THR A 181 18.06 -2.40 10.79
CA THR A 181 16.71 -2.20 10.25
C THR A 181 15.82 -1.45 11.26
N ASP A 182 15.06 -0.44 10.77
CA ASP A 182 13.97 0.20 11.51
C ASP A 182 12.63 -0.13 10.83
N ALA A 183 11.87 -1.05 11.43
CA ALA A 183 10.61 -1.52 10.87
C ALA A 183 9.45 -1.26 11.82
N GLN A 184 8.44 -0.51 11.34
CA GLN A 184 7.26 -0.14 12.11
C GLN A 184 6.00 -0.56 11.39
N GLN A 185 5.12 -1.29 12.08
CA GLN A 185 3.81 -1.67 11.57
C GLN A 185 2.73 -1.34 12.60
N GLN A 186 1.70 -0.59 12.19
CA GLN A 186 0.58 -0.21 13.04
C GLN A 186 -0.75 -0.55 12.36
N CYS A 187 -1.69 -1.07 13.14
CA CYS A 187 -3.06 -1.30 12.69
C CYS A 187 -4.04 -0.67 13.69
N ARG A 188 -4.96 0.16 13.19
CA ARG A 188 -5.97 0.87 13.99
C ARG A 188 -7.33 0.73 13.35
N ASN A 189 -8.27 0.11 14.05
CA ASN A 189 -9.57 -0.23 13.49
C ASN A 189 -10.71 0.34 14.32
N ILE A 190 -11.82 0.68 13.65
CA ILE A 190 -13.06 1.15 14.25
C ILE A 190 -14.20 0.28 13.75
N LEU A 191 -15.00 -0.26 14.68
CA LEU A 191 -16.23 -0.98 14.40
C LEU A 191 -17.41 -0.06 14.75
N LEU A 192 -18.26 0.22 13.77
CA LEU A 192 -19.43 1.10 13.89
C LEU A 192 -20.74 0.31 14.11
N SER A 193 -20.74 -1.02 13.92
CA SER A 193 -21.88 -1.89 14.20
C SER A 193 -21.45 -3.12 14.99
N ARG A 194 -22.43 -3.79 15.61
CA ARG A 194 -22.19 -5.05 16.35
C ARG A 194 -21.96 -6.24 15.43
N THR A 195 -22.43 -6.16 14.20
CA THR A 195 -22.38 -7.22 13.18
C THR A 195 -21.15 -7.12 12.30
N SER A 196 -20.48 -5.95 12.29
CA SER A 196 -19.24 -5.78 11.55
C SER A 196 -18.06 -6.42 12.26
N ARG A 197 -17.05 -6.81 11.47
CA ARG A 197 -15.86 -7.49 11.97
C ARG A 197 -14.59 -7.02 11.28
N ILE A 198 -13.51 -6.85 12.05
CA ILE A 198 -12.16 -6.66 11.52
C ILE A 198 -11.23 -7.63 12.22
N ASP A 199 -10.57 -8.47 11.44
CA ASP A 199 -9.53 -9.38 11.88
C ASP A 199 -8.17 -8.83 11.47
N ALA A 200 -7.28 -8.60 12.46
CA ALA A 200 -5.93 -8.12 12.21
C ALA A 200 -4.91 -9.12 12.75
N ARG A 201 -4.02 -9.60 11.88
CA ARG A 201 -2.99 -10.62 12.17
C ARG A 201 -1.61 -10.10 11.77
N PRO A 202 -1.06 -9.20 12.55
CA PRO A 202 0.31 -8.74 12.32
C PRO A 202 1.32 -9.79 12.78
N GLN A 203 2.36 -10.00 11.96
CA GLN A 203 3.44 -10.94 12.20
C GLN A 203 4.79 -10.25 12.02
N LEU A 204 5.79 -10.69 12.77
CA LEU A 204 7.14 -10.18 12.72
C LEU A 204 8.12 -11.34 12.80
N GLU A 205 8.90 -11.53 11.74
CA GLU A 205 9.96 -12.54 11.64
C GLU A 205 11.32 -11.85 11.54
N ILE A 206 12.08 -11.85 12.63
CA ILE A 206 13.37 -11.15 12.71
C ILE A 206 14.46 -12.18 12.94
N TYR A 207 15.43 -12.20 12.05
CA TYR A 207 16.61 -13.06 12.11
C TYR A 207 17.92 -12.26 12.28
N ALA A 208 17.87 -10.91 12.27
CA ALA A 208 19.01 -10.05 12.57
C ALA A 208 19.10 -9.72 14.05
N ASP A 209 20.33 -9.55 14.57
CA ASP A 209 20.59 -9.31 16.00
C ASP A 209 20.42 -7.84 16.38
N ASP A 210 20.80 -6.88 15.51
CA ASP A 210 20.73 -5.43 15.76
C ASP A 210 19.60 -4.77 14.94
N VAL A 211 18.40 -4.79 15.51
CA VAL A 211 17.21 -4.20 14.92
C VAL A 211 16.56 -3.22 15.89
N ARG A 212 16.36 -1.98 15.47
CA ARG A 212 15.58 -1.02 16.25
C ARG A 212 14.10 -1.38 16.17
N ARG A 213 13.57 -1.87 17.28
CA ARG A 213 12.17 -2.25 17.41
C ARG A 213 11.32 -1.08 17.84
N TRP A 214 10.31 -0.74 17.06
CA TRP A 214 9.12 -0.05 17.54
C TRP A 214 7.87 -0.75 17.02
N GLY A 215 7.56 -1.90 17.59
CA GLY A 215 6.26 -2.55 17.46
C GLY A 215 5.34 -2.06 18.59
N ARG A 216 4.67 -0.92 18.46
CA ARG A 216 3.61 -0.53 19.39
C ARG A 216 2.26 -1.04 18.88
N TRP A 217 1.92 -2.25 19.21
CA TRP A 217 0.63 -2.85 18.97
C TRP A 217 -0.41 -2.19 19.90
N ARG A 218 -1.21 -1.26 19.40
CA ARG A 218 -2.43 -0.79 20.05
C ARG A 218 -3.63 -1.24 19.23
N MET A 219 -4.21 -2.37 19.58
CA MET A 219 -5.61 -2.62 19.30
C MET A 219 -6.44 -1.76 20.24
N LYS A 220 -7.00 -0.65 19.77
CA LYS A 220 -8.14 -0.01 20.41
C LYS A 220 -9.40 -0.54 19.74
N ARG A 221 -10.10 -1.46 20.39
CA ARG A 221 -11.53 -1.63 20.16
C ARG A 221 -12.22 -0.40 20.72
N SER A 222 -12.55 0.54 19.88
CA SER A 222 -13.49 1.61 20.23
C SER A 222 -14.84 1.16 19.73
N SER A 223 -15.66 0.59 20.60
CA SER A 223 -17.10 0.48 20.38
C SER A 223 -17.68 1.88 20.54
N ILE A 224 -17.83 2.62 19.46
CA ILE A 224 -18.67 3.81 19.45
C ILE A 224 -20.10 3.30 19.26
N CYS A 225 -20.87 3.24 20.35
CA CYS A 225 -22.33 3.17 20.26
C CYS A 225 -22.83 4.50 19.68
N VAL A 226 -23.12 4.53 18.39
CA VAL A 226 -23.98 5.57 17.85
C VAL A 226 -25.40 5.12 18.14
N SER A 227 -26.01 5.65 19.20
CA SER A 227 -27.45 5.56 19.36
C SER A 227 -28.06 6.46 18.28
N ALA A 228 -28.68 5.82 17.28
CA ALA A 228 -29.55 6.53 16.34
C ALA A 228 -30.73 7.07 17.13
N VAL A 229 -30.97 8.38 17.03
CA VAL A 229 -32.20 9.05 17.38
C VAL A 229 -33.16 8.95 16.21
#